data_b9d0fb7f64ae0718e7cc5cd85bd6fbeb
#
_entry.id   b9d0fb7f64ae0718e7cc5cd85bd6fbeb
#
_cell.length_a   1.000
_cell.length_b   1.000
_cell.length_c   1.000
_cell.angle_alpha   90.00
_cell.angle_beta   90.00
_cell.angle_gamma   90.00
#
_symmetry.space_group_name_H-M   'P 1'
#
loop_
_entity.id
_entity.type
_entity.pdbx_description
1 polymer ?
#
loop_
_entity_poly.entity_id
_entity_poly.type
_entity_poly.pdbx_seq_one_letter_code
_entity_poly.pdbx_strand_id
1 'polypeptide(L)'
;MNRRYRKTIIAGNWKMNNTLSQMKAFAEELKPIMPRGKWCNVVLCVPAVNITTAVRLFKDCHIAIGAETCHYEDHGAYTGEITAEMIKEAGAKYVIIGHSERRQYYNETDFTVNKKVHAALEAGLYPIVCVGESLEQRELDVTEELITYQVKIGRAHV
;
A
#
# COMPACT_ATOMS: atom_id res chain seq x y z
N MET A 1 -17.01 5.70 -16.96
CA MET A 1 -16.09 4.63 -16.50
C MET A 1 -16.89 3.33 -16.43
N ASN A 2 -16.49 2.28 -17.14
CA ASN A 2 -17.27 1.03 -17.19
C ASN A 2 -17.02 0.21 -15.91
N ARG A 3 -17.94 0.31 -14.94
CA ARG A 3 -17.87 -0.38 -13.62
C ARG A 3 -17.86 -1.93 -13.73
N ARG A 4 -18.15 -2.50 -14.89
CA ARG A 4 -18.13 -3.96 -15.09
C ARG A 4 -16.73 -4.58 -14.99
N TYR A 5 -15.66 -3.79 -15.15
CA TYR A 5 -14.29 -4.30 -15.20
C TYR A 5 -13.42 -3.89 -14.00
N ARG A 6 -13.92 -3.05 -13.09
CA ARG A 6 -13.16 -2.61 -11.90
C ARG A 6 -13.95 -2.86 -10.64
N LYS A 7 -13.42 -3.76 -9.82
CA LYS A 7 -13.97 -4.04 -8.51
C LYS A 7 -13.62 -2.91 -7.54
N THR A 8 -14.56 -2.53 -6.69
CA THR A 8 -14.32 -1.56 -5.61
C THR A 8 -13.28 -2.11 -4.64
N ILE A 9 -12.35 -1.28 -4.22
CA ILE A 9 -11.34 -1.61 -3.20
C ILE A 9 -11.57 -0.67 -2.01
N ILE A 10 -11.69 -1.25 -0.82
CA ILE A 10 -11.72 -0.54 0.46
C ILE A 10 -10.40 -0.87 1.17
N ALA A 11 -9.48 0.07 1.22
CA ALA A 11 -8.15 -0.13 1.80
C ALA A 11 -8.00 0.70 3.08
N GLY A 12 -7.68 0.04 4.19
CA GLY A 12 -7.31 0.66 5.45
C GLY A 12 -5.79 0.72 5.58
N ASN A 13 -5.24 1.91 5.79
CA ASN A 13 -3.84 2.13 6.11
C ASN A 13 -3.69 2.28 7.62
N TRP A 14 -3.04 1.34 8.28
CA TRP A 14 -2.88 1.37 9.74
C TRP A 14 -1.83 2.39 10.17
N LYS A 15 -0.94 2.77 9.28
CA LYS A 15 0.19 3.63 9.61
C LYS A 15 1.00 3.03 10.76
N MET A 16 1.63 3.83 11.59
CA MET A 16 2.41 3.37 12.75
C MET A 16 1.51 3.08 13.96
N ASN A 17 0.56 2.14 13.79
CA ASN A 17 -0.35 1.73 14.85
C ASN A 17 -0.45 0.21 14.95
N ASN A 18 -0.96 -0.26 16.09
CA ASN A 18 -1.30 -1.63 16.39
C ASN A 18 -0.11 -2.58 16.57
N THR A 19 0.14 -2.90 17.82
CA THR A 19 0.98 -4.04 18.21
C THR A 19 0.35 -5.36 17.77
N LEU A 20 1.11 -6.45 17.82
CA LEU A 20 0.59 -7.81 17.52
C LEU A 20 -0.62 -8.19 18.38
N SER A 21 -0.63 -7.80 19.66
CA SER A 21 -1.75 -8.08 20.57
C SER A 21 -3.00 -7.31 20.19
N GLN A 22 -2.85 -6.02 19.86
CA GLN A 22 -3.96 -5.17 19.39
C GLN A 22 -4.52 -5.65 18.05
N MET A 23 -3.66 -6.10 17.12
CA MET A 23 -4.11 -6.69 15.87
C MET A 23 -4.93 -7.98 16.09
N LYS A 24 -4.54 -8.84 17.06
CA LYS A 24 -5.31 -10.03 17.37
C LYS A 24 -6.71 -9.66 17.90
N ALA A 25 -6.77 -8.72 18.85
CA ALA A 25 -8.05 -8.23 19.36
C ALA A 25 -8.93 -7.64 18.24
N PHE A 26 -8.35 -6.79 17.39
CA PHE A 26 -9.06 -6.27 16.23
C PHE A 26 -9.59 -7.36 15.29
N ALA A 27 -8.82 -8.42 15.06
CA ALA A 27 -9.26 -9.54 14.23
C ALA A 27 -10.43 -10.29 14.85
N GLU A 28 -10.43 -10.48 16.16
CA GLU A 28 -11.53 -11.14 16.91
C GLU A 28 -12.84 -10.32 16.81
N GLU A 29 -12.75 -9.00 16.87
CA GLU A 29 -13.90 -8.11 16.72
C GLU A 29 -14.40 -8.01 15.27
N LEU A 30 -13.47 -7.92 14.30
CA LEU A 30 -13.82 -7.71 12.90
C LEU A 30 -14.43 -8.95 12.23
N LYS A 31 -13.84 -10.14 12.46
CA LYS A 31 -14.24 -11.37 11.77
C LYS A 31 -15.74 -11.68 11.84
N PRO A 32 -16.39 -11.58 13.01
CA PRO A 32 -17.82 -11.92 13.13
C PRO A 32 -18.75 -10.98 12.32
N ILE A 33 -18.32 -9.75 12.10
CA ILE A 33 -19.13 -8.71 11.43
C ILE A 33 -18.81 -8.54 9.95
N MET A 34 -17.80 -9.26 9.44
CA MET A 34 -17.42 -9.19 8.02
C MET A 34 -18.55 -9.71 7.11
N PRO A 35 -18.94 -8.93 6.09
CA PRO A 35 -19.93 -9.37 5.12
C PRO A 35 -19.48 -10.62 4.37
N ARG A 36 -20.38 -11.58 4.16
CA ARG A 36 -20.11 -12.76 3.33
C ARG A 36 -20.05 -12.46 1.83
N GLY A 37 -20.60 -11.32 1.41
CA GLY A 37 -20.65 -10.90 0.02
C GLY A 37 -19.29 -10.41 -0.50
N LYS A 38 -18.96 -10.75 -1.76
CA LYS A 38 -17.69 -10.38 -2.41
C LYS A 38 -17.85 -9.19 -3.37
N TRP A 39 -18.64 -8.20 -3.00
CA TRP A 39 -18.92 -7.04 -3.85
C TRP A 39 -17.78 -6.01 -3.90
N CYS A 40 -16.87 -6.02 -2.93
CA CYS A 40 -15.65 -5.24 -2.93
C CYS A 40 -14.44 -6.09 -2.47
N ASN A 41 -13.25 -5.60 -2.73
CA ASN A 41 -12.02 -6.11 -2.12
C ASN A 41 -11.74 -5.28 -0.86
N VAL A 42 -11.52 -5.94 0.26
CA VAL A 42 -11.06 -5.28 1.51
C VAL A 42 -9.57 -5.54 1.65
N VAL A 43 -8.81 -4.48 1.90
CA VAL A 43 -7.35 -4.54 2.08
C VAL A 43 -7.00 -3.89 3.41
N LEU A 44 -6.16 -4.54 4.20
CA LEU A 44 -5.53 -3.94 5.39
C LEU A 44 -4.04 -3.82 5.13
N CYS A 45 -3.55 -2.58 5.00
CA CYS A 45 -2.13 -2.28 4.94
C CYS A 45 -1.63 -2.07 6.37
N VAL A 46 -0.70 -2.92 6.79
CA VAL A 46 -0.24 -3.04 8.17
C VAL A 46 1.27 -2.84 8.26
N PRO A 47 1.80 -2.43 9.44
CA PRO A 47 3.24 -2.41 9.68
C PRO A 47 3.91 -3.75 9.33
N ALA A 48 5.13 -3.70 8.81
CA ALA A 48 5.85 -4.88 8.30
C ALA A 48 5.93 -6.02 9.32
N VAL A 49 6.13 -5.71 10.59
CA VAL A 49 6.18 -6.68 11.71
C VAL A 49 4.85 -7.44 11.90
N ASN A 50 3.76 -6.94 11.36
CA ASN A 50 2.42 -7.50 11.48
C ASN A 50 2.02 -8.37 10.28
N ILE A 51 2.70 -8.27 9.12
CA ILE A 51 2.23 -8.86 7.85
C ILE A 51 1.96 -10.37 7.97
N THR A 52 2.95 -11.16 8.36
CA THR A 52 2.80 -12.63 8.44
C THR A 52 1.70 -13.06 9.41
N THR A 53 1.57 -12.36 10.52
CA THR A 53 0.51 -12.65 11.50
C THR A 53 -0.85 -12.23 10.97
N ALA A 54 -0.96 -11.08 10.31
CA ALA A 54 -2.20 -10.62 9.69
C ALA A 54 -2.66 -11.59 8.59
N VAL A 55 -1.76 -12.05 7.72
CA VAL A 55 -2.06 -13.03 6.68
C VAL A 55 -2.69 -14.29 7.27
N ARG A 56 -2.12 -14.82 8.36
CA ARG A 56 -2.68 -15.99 9.05
C ARG A 56 -4.03 -15.71 9.71
N LEU A 57 -4.16 -14.59 10.40
CA LEU A 57 -5.40 -14.23 11.11
C LEU A 57 -6.57 -14.01 10.16
N PHE A 58 -6.35 -13.41 9.00
CA PHE A 58 -7.41 -13.04 8.05
C PHE A 58 -7.57 -14.03 6.89
N LYS A 59 -6.90 -15.19 6.92
CA LYS A 59 -6.92 -16.21 5.86
C LYS A 59 -8.33 -16.59 5.40
N ASP A 60 -9.25 -16.76 6.34
CA ASP A 60 -10.62 -17.20 6.07
C ASP A 60 -11.62 -16.04 5.93
N CYS A 61 -11.13 -14.81 6.01
CA CYS A 61 -11.87 -13.59 5.74
C CYS A 61 -11.50 -13.09 4.34
N HIS A 62 -12.43 -12.53 3.59
CA HIS A 62 -12.14 -11.93 2.30
C HIS A 62 -11.37 -10.61 2.42
N ILE A 63 -10.34 -10.59 3.28
CA ILE A 63 -9.46 -9.46 3.54
C ILE A 63 -8.08 -9.82 2.99
N ALA A 64 -7.55 -8.99 2.10
CA ALA A 64 -6.19 -9.07 1.64
C ALA A 64 -5.28 -8.21 2.54
N ILE A 65 -4.04 -8.64 2.71
CA ILE A 65 -3.04 -7.89 3.47
C ILE A 65 -2.14 -7.13 2.51
N GLY A 66 -1.79 -5.91 2.90
CA GLY A 66 -0.82 -5.06 2.22
C GLY A 66 0.27 -4.59 3.16
N ALA A 67 1.39 -4.17 2.59
CA ALA A 67 2.44 -3.44 3.27
C ALA A 67 2.23 -1.93 3.12
N GLU A 68 2.86 -1.15 3.97
CA GLU A 68 2.77 0.33 3.99
C GLU A 68 3.87 1.00 3.17
N THR A 69 4.89 0.27 2.75
CA THR A 69 5.97 0.66 1.83
C THR A 69 6.78 -0.58 1.42
N CYS A 70 7.64 -0.42 0.42
CA CYS A 70 8.74 -1.34 0.11
C CYS A 70 9.98 -0.55 -0.32
N HIS A 71 11.13 -1.20 -0.35
CA HIS A 71 12.32 -0.68 -1.03
C HIS A 71 12.25 -1.01 -2.53
N TYR A 72 12.99 -0.28 -3.35
CA TYR A 72 13.03 -0.49 -4.80
C TYR A 72 14.19 -1.38 -5.25
N GLU A 73 15.21 -1.60 -4.41
CA GLU A 73 16.25 -2.59 -4.68
C GLU A 73 15.79 -3.97 -4.17
N ASP A 74 16.26 -5.02 -4.83
CA ASP A 74 15.89 -6.40 -4.53
C ASP A 74 16.73 -7.02 -3.40
N HIS A 75 17.92 -6.47 -3.15
CA HIS A 75 18.82 -6.85 -2.04
C HIS A 75 19.89 -5.77 -1.82
N GLY A 76 20.68 -5.90 -0.77
CA GLY A 76 21.85 -5.05 -0.55
C GLY A 76 21.99 -4.46 0.84
N ALA A 77 22.91 -3.50 0.96
CA ALA A 77 23.26 -2.86 2.22
C ALA A 77 22.29 -1.69 2.53
N TYR A 78 21.04 -2.01 2.75
CA TYR A 78 19.96 -1.07 3.04
C TYR A 78 19.33 -1.38 4.39
N THR A 79 20.11 -1.20 5.47
CA THR A 79 19.71 -1.57 6.83
C THR A 79 18.36 -0.97 7.22
N GLY A 80 17.40 -1.84 7.56
CA GLY A 80 16.04 -1.46 7.97
C GLY A 80 15.01 -1.50 6.84
N GLU A 81 15.43 -1.59 5.56
CA GLU A 81 14.52 -1.69 4.43
C GLU A 81 14.01 -3.12 4.19
N ILE A 82 12.87 -3.22 3.54
CA ILE A 82 12.20 -4.48 3.20
C ILE A 82 11.89 -4.49 1.71
N THR A 83 12.29 -5.55 1.01
CA THR A 83 12.08 -5.67 -0.43
C THR A 83 10.63 -6.02 -0.77
N ALA A 84 10.23 -5.76 -2.00
CA ALA A 84 8.91 -6.16 -2.50
C ALA A 84 8.74 -7.70 -2.48
N GLU A 85 9.82 -8.45 -2.77
CA GLU A 85 9.82 -9.91 -2.71
C GLU A 85 9.59 -10.43 -1.28
N MET A 86 10.29 -9.89 -0.27
CA MET A 86 10.07 -10.25 1.13
C MET A 86 8.62 -10.03 1.56
N ILE A 87 8.01 -8.92 1.12
CA ILE A 87 6.61 -8.61 1.39
C ILE A 87 5.69 -9.62 0.72
N LYS A 88 5.97 -9.99 -0.52
CA LYS A 88 5.21 -10.99 -1.27
C LYS A 88 5.29 -12.36 -0.61
N GLU A 89 6.50 -12.80 -0.24
CA GLU A 89 6.73 -14.08 0.43
C GLU A 89 6.06 -14.13 1.81
N ALA A 90 6.02 -13.02 2.54
CA ALA A 90 5.27 -12.89 3.78
C ALA A 90 3.74 -13.04 3.59
N GLY A 91 3.25 -13.11 2.35
CA GLY A 91 1.86 -13.36 1.96
C GLY A 91 1.02 -12.11 1.71
N ALA A 92 1.60 -10.92 1.72
CA ALA A 92 0.91 -9.70 1.32
C ALA A 92 0.61 -9.71 -0.18
N LYS A 93 -0.45 -9.00 -0.57
CA LYS A 93 -0.87 -8.83 -1.97
C LYS A 93 -0.76 -7.40 -2.45
N TYR A 94 -0.78 -6.44 -1.55
CA TYR A 94 -0.78 -5.01 -1.84
C TYR A 94 0.40 -4.32 -1.17
N VAL A 95 0.77 -3.16 -1.67
CA VAL A 95 1.75 -2.28 -1.03
C VAL A 95 1.39 -0.82 -1.32
N ILE A 96 1.40 0.04 -0.29
CA ILE A 96 1.25 1.49 -0.43
C ILE A 96 2.60 2.07 -0.87
N ILE A 97 2.58 2.94 -1.87
CA ILE A 97 3.77 3.60 -2.40
C ILE A 97 3.50 5.09 -2.57
N GLY A 98 4.44 5.93 -2.17
CA GLY A 98 4.36 7.37 -2.36
C GLY A 98 3.40 8.09 -1.42
N HIS A 99 3.07 7.49 -0.25
CA HIS A 99 2.20 8.13 0.74
C HIS A 99 2.74 9.50 1.16
N SER A 100 1.85 10.47 1.37
CA SER A 100 2.22 11.86 1.71
C SER A 100 3.18 11.96 2.91
N GLU A 101 2.97 11.16 3.94
CA GLU A 101 3.87 11.12 5.11
C GLU A 101 5.29 10.66 4.72
N ARG A 102 5.43 9.72 3.79
CA ARG A 102 6.75 9.27 3.32
C ARG A 102 7.43 10.32 2.45
N ARG A 103 6.67 11.03 1.64
CA ARG A 103 7.18 12.18 0.88
C ARG A 103 7.66 13.29 1.80
N GLN A 104 6.88 13.59 2.84
CA GLN A 104 7.14 14.69 3.77
C GLN A 104 8.26 14.38 4.77
N TYR A 105 8.28 13.18 5.35
CA TYR A 105 9.17 12.85 6.48
C TYR A 105 10.36 11.97 6.10
N TYR A 106 10.31 11.27 4.97
CA TYR A 106 11.31 10.28 4.57
C TYR A 106 11.90 10.53 3.17
N ASN A 107 11.73 11.74 2.65
CA ASN A 107 12.28 12.19 1.36
C ASN A 107 11.91 11.29 0.16
N GLU A 108 10.74 10.67 0.18
CA GLU A 108 10.26 9.89 -0.94
C GLU A 108 9.87 10.82 -2.09
N THR A 109 10.50 10.67 -3.25
CA THR A 109 10.31 11.50 -4.45
C THR A 109 9.52 10.73 -5.51
N ASP A 110 9.03 11.43 -6.55
CA ASP A 110 8.37 10.78 -7.67
C ASP A 110 9.28 9.78 -8.38
N PHE A 111 10.59 10.04 -8.41
CA PHE A 111 11.57 9.12 -8.96
C PHE A 111 11.69 7.83 -8.13
N THR A 112 11.77 7.93 -6.81
CA THR A 112 11.82 6.74 -5.94
C THR A 112 10.48 6.02 -5.91
N VAL A 113 9.36 6.73 -5.99
CA VAL A 113 8.01 6.15 -6.15
C VAL A 113 7.92 5.32 -7.42
N ASN A 114 8.40 5.83 -8.56
CA ASN A 114 8.44 5.09 -9.82
C ASN A 114 9.21 3.78 -9.67
N LYS A 115 10.45 3.82 -9.16
CA LYS A 115 11.25 2.61 -8.92
C LYS A 115 10.54 1.60 -8.03
N LYS A 116 9.90 2.05 -6.94
CA LYS A 116 9.13 1.19 -6.03
C LYS A 116 7.92 0.56 -6.72
N VAL A 117 7.25 1.29 -7.61
CA VAL A 117 6.13 0.74 -8.39
C VAL A 117 6.61 -0.41 -9.28
N HIS A 118 7.74 -0.24 -9.98
CA HIS A 118 8.33 -1.31 -10.79
C HIS A 118 8.69 -2.52 -9.94
N ALA A 119 9.45 -2.34 -8.85
CA ALA A 119 9.81 -3.44 -7.95
C ALA A 119 8.58 -4.18 -7.40
N ALA A 120 7.52 -3.46 -7.03
CA ALA A 120 6.28 -4.06 -6.56
C ALA A 120 5.58 -4.89 -7.64
N LEU A 121 5.51 -4.39 -8.88
CA LEU A 121 4.90 -5.09 -10.01
C LEU A 121 5.70 -6.33 -10.40
N GLU A 122 7.02 -6.25 -10.46
CA GLU A 122 7.93 -7.36 -10.74
C GLU A 122 7.80 -8.48 -9.69
N ALA A 123 7.66 -8.13 -8.42
CA ALA A 123 7.37 -9.09 -7.34
C ALA A 123 5.92 -9.62 -7.37
N GLY A 124 5.05 -9.13 -8.26
CA GLY A 124 3.64 -9.53 -8.36
C GLY A 124 2.77 -9.02 -7.21
N LEU A 125 3.12 -7.85 -6.64
CA LEU A 125 2.28 -7.10 -5.74
C LEU A 125 1.37 -6.13 -6.51
N TYR A 126 0.26 -5.74 -5.89
CA TYR A 126 -0.62 -4.68 -6.40
C TYR A 126 -0.26 -3.36 -5.70
N PRO A 127 0.42 -2.40 -6.38
CA PRO A 127 0.75 -1.13 -5.77
C PRO A 127 -0.49 -0.25 -5.61
N ILE A 128 -0.63 0.38 -4.44
CA ILE A 128 -1.56 1.47 -4.16
C ILE A 128 -0.72 2.75 -4.20
N VAL A 129 -0.71 3.40 -5.35
CA VAL A 129 0.12 4.60 -5.57
C VAL A 129 -0.62 5.83 -5.06
N CYS A 130 -0.01 6.53 -4.11
CA CYS A 130 -0.53 7.78 -3.57
C CYS A 130 -0.02 8.96 -4.39
N VAL A 131 -0.94 9.83 -4.77
CA VAL A 131 -0.68 11.10 -5.47
C VAL A 131 -1.39 12.23 -4.73
N GLY A 132 -0.88 13.42 -4.82
CA GLY A 132 -1.48 14.60 -4.20
C GLY A 132 -0.49 15.75 -4.10
N GLU A 133 -1.01 16.94 -3.88
CA GLU A 133 -0.29 18.20 -3.70
C GLU A 133 -0.12 18.57 -2.22
N SER A 134 0.83 19.45 -1.93
CA SER A 134 0.92 20.17 -0.67
C SER A 134 -0.08 21.33 -0.60
N LEU A 135 -0.30 21.89 0.60
CA LEU A 135 -1.13 23.09 0.77
C LEU A 135 -0.60 24.26 -0.08
N GLU A 136 0.69 24.50 -0.04
CA GLU A 136 1.35 25.55 -0.84
C GLU A 136 1.09 25.34 -2.34
N GLN A 137 1.23 24.13 -2.85
CA GLN A 137 0.97 23.82 -4.26
C GLN A 137 -0.50 24.03 -4.64
N ARG A 138 -1.42 23.74 -3.72
CA ARG A 138 -2.85 24.01 -3.90
C ARG A 138 -3.14 25.53 -3.95
N GLU A 139 -2.51 26.31 -3.08
CA GLU A 139 -2.62 27.77 -3.05
C GLU A 139 -2.04 28.44 -4.30
N LEU A 140 -1.04 27.80 -4.94
CA LEU A 140 -0.47 28.20 -6.23
C LEU A 140 -1.29 27.73 -7.45
N ASP A 141 -2.41 27.00 -7.23
CA ASP A 141 -3.31 26.48 -8.27
C ASP A 141 -2.63 25.53 -9.29
N VAL A 142 -1.58 24.78 -8.84
CA VAL A 142 -0.84 23.82 -9.69
C VAL A 142 -1.24 22.36 -9.45
N THR A 143 -2.34 22.10 -8.78
CA THR A 143 -2.80 20.76 -8.39
C THR A 143 -2.94 19.81 -9.58
N GLU A 144 -3.59 20.26 -10.67
CA GLU A 144 -3.89 19.41 -11.83
C GLU A 144 -2.61 18.99 -12.57
N GLU A 145 -1.69 19.92 -12.79
CA GLU A 145 -0.41 19.66 -13.42
C GLU A 145 0.42 18.68 -12.58
N LEU A 146 0.49 18.91 -11.28
CA LEU A 146 1.26 18.06 -10.36
C LEU A 146 0.71 16.63 -10.32
N ILE A 147 -0.60 16.46 -10.13
CA ILE A 147 -1.22 15.14 -10.10
C ILE A 147 -1.05 14.43 -11.45
N THR A 148 -1.23 15.16 -12.56
CA THR A 148 -1.00 14.64 -13.90
C THR A 148 0.45 14.14 -14.07
N TYR A 149 1.41 14.90 -13.58
CA TYR A 149 2.83 14.51 -13.59
C TYR A 149 3.09 13.27 -12.73
N GLN A 150 2.62 13.23 -11.49
CA GLN A 150 2.77 12.09 -10.58
C GLN A 150 2.15 10.81 -11.16
N VAL A 151 0.97 10.90 -11.77
CA VAL A 151 0.31 9.75 -12.42
C VAL A 151 1.10 9.28 -13.65
N LYS A 152 1.67 10.19 -14.45
CA LYS A 152 2.52 9.82 -15.59
C LYS A 152 3.79 9.09 -15.15
N ILE A 153 4.47 9.58 -14.11
CA ILE A 153 5.66 8.93 -13.55
C ILE A 153 5.31 7.54 -12.98
N GLY A 154 4.23 7.42 -12.22
CA GLY A 154 3.77 6.13 -11.71
C GLY A 154 3.37 5.13 -12.80
N ARG A 155 3.14 5.59 -14.03
CA ARG A 155 2.80 4.76 -15.20
C ARG A 155 3.96 4.55 -16.17
N ALA A 156 5.06 5.27 -16.02
CA ALA A 156 6.16 5.23 -16.99
C ALA A 156 6.70 3.80 -17.11
N HIS A 157 6.34 3.17 -18.21
CA HIS A 157 6.81 1.86 -18.67
C HIS A 157 6.19 0.63 -17.98
N VAL A 158 4.85 0.56 -17.90
CA VAL A 158 4.13 -0.71 -17.83
C VAL A 158 3.68 -1.11 -19.22
#